data_638420f9e5d9efb56fa25bda2835ed86
#
_entry.id   638420f9e5d9efb56fa25bda2835ed86
#
_cell.length_a   1.000
_cell.length_b   1.000
_cell.length_c   1.000
_cell.angle_alpha   90.00
_cell.angle_beta   90.00
_cell.angle_gamma   90.00
#
_symmetry.space_group_name_H-M   'P 1'
#
loop_
_entity.id
_entity.type
_entity.pdbx_description
1 polymer ?
#
loop_
_entity_poly.entity_id
_entity_poly.type
_entity_poly.pdbx_seq_one_letter_code
_entity_poly.pdbx_strand_id
1 'polypeptide(L)'
;TAQISGGSTIKDTIATFTKAVKSLADGGTLTSQPVSSNAAAITGTTISGASIADLNTTIKVTALATAQVSTSAKVTSPGTATFGTGTLTLKLGTATYGSDGQMTGFTTGTNADNSAKSFDIAIDSSNNTLSGIAAAINAKKTGVTASVLTDADGSAFLSLKGATGTQSAFQLTADDPASDLGKFDVRARGSGDPATLPTKLTGQAANAVLDVDGARVERASNEVTDLVAGVKLSLTGTGTATLTAKRPTAQLTDAVKAFVETYNQVLAVVKEQTDPINGKLRGDTAAR
;
A
#
# COMPACT_ATOMS: atom_id res chain seq x y z
N THR A 1 20.59 -35.93 -38.73
CA THR A 1 19.60 -35.88 -37.60
C THR A 1 20.24 -35.99 -36.22
N ALA A 2 21.22 -36.87 -35.99
CA ALA A 2 21.87 -37.01 -34.68
C ALA A 2 22.69 -35.76 -34.26
N GLN A 3 23.45 -35.17 -35.23
CA GLN A 3 24.20 -33.93 -34.99
C GLN A 3 23.30 -32.74 -34.63
N ILE A 4 22.16 -32.60 -35.35
CA ILE A 4 21.16 -31.56 -35.04
C ILE A 4 20.61 -31.75 -33.62
N SER A 5 20.30 -32.99 -33.21
CA SER A 5 19.84 -33.30 -31.86
C SER A 5 20.90 -33.01 -30.79
N GLY A 6 22.17 -33.35 -31.03
CA GLY A 6 23.27 -33.04 -30.11
C GLY A 6 23.51 -31.53 -29.94
N GLY A 7 23.50 -30.80 -31.07
CA GLY A 7 23.57 -29.33 -31.05
C GLY A 7 22.40 -28.67 -30.35
N SER A 8 21.18 -29.16 -30.54
CA SER A 8 19.99 -28.67 -29.82
C SER A 8 20.13 -28.89 -28.30
N THR A 9 20.58 -30.07 -27.86
CA THR A 9 20.78 -30.38 -26.44
C THR A 9 21.77 -29.42 -25.78
N ILE A 10 22.89 -29.12 -26.42
CA ILE A 10 23.88 -28.16 -25.92
C ILE A 10 23.25 -26.75 -25.85
N LYS A 11 22.58 -26.30 -26.92
CA LYS A 11 21.91 -25.01 -26.98
C LYS A 11 20.90 -24.82 -25.84
N ASP A 12 20.04 -25.83 -25.61
CA ASP A 12 18.99 -25.78 -24.59
C ASP A 12 19.60 -25.76 -23.17
N THR A 13 20.69 -26.49 -22.96
CA THR A 13 21.43 -26.48 -21.68
C THR A 13 22.09 -25.13 -21.42
N ILE A 14 22.71 -24.51 -22.44
CA ILE A 14 23.27 -23.16 -22.33
C ILE A 14 22.18 -22.13 -22.11
N ALA A 15 21.03 -22.25 -22.77
CA ALA A 15 19.88 -21.35 -22.55
C ALA A 15 19.37 -21.44 -21.10
N THR A 16 19.29 -22.67 -20.54
CA THR A 16 18.92 -22.90 -19.15
C THR A 16 19.92 -22.29 -18.18
N PHE A 17 21.22 -22.45 -18.43
CA PHE A 17 22.29 -21.82 -17.66
C PHE A 17 22.18 -20.29 -17.71
N THR A 18 22.03 -19.71 -18.91
CA THR A 18 21.89 -18.25 -19.10
C THR A 18 20.69 -17.71 -18.33
N LYS A 19 19.57 -18.44 -18.36
CA LYS A 19 18.36 -18.07 -17.61
C LYS A 19 18.58 -18.12 -16.11
N ALA A 20 19.28 -19.13 -15.61
CA ALA A 20 19.63 -19.26 -14.18
C ALA A 20 20.55 -18.11 -13.71
N VAL A 21 21.59 -17.80 -14.49
CA VAL A 21 22.51 -16.68 -14.21
C VAL A 21 21.77 -15.34 -14.22
N LYS A 22 20.90 -15.14 -15.21
CA LYS A 22 20.09 -13.91 -15.30
C LYS A 22 19.13 -13.78 -14.12
N SER A 23 18.49 -14.87 -13.70
CA SER A 23 17.60 -14.88 -12.53
C SER A 23 18.36 -14.54 -11.24
N LEU A 24 19.61 -14.96 -11.08
CA LEU A 24 20.46 -14.58 -9.96
C LEU A 24 20.83 -13.10 -10.01
N ALA A 25 21.15 -12.56 -11.18
CA ALA A 25 21.51 -11.15 -11.35
C ALA A 25 20.32 -10.20 -11.16
N ASP A 26 19.16 -10.56 -11.72
CA ASP A 26 17.97 -9.72 -11.74
C ASP A 26 17.08 -9.92 -10.50
N GLY A 27 17.24 -11.03 -9.76
CA GLY A 27 16.32 -11.47 -8.71
C GLY A 27 16.37 -10.68 -7.39
N GLY A 28 17.26 -9.69 -7.25
CA GLY A 28 17.38 -8.88 -6.01
C GLY A 28 17.78 -9.66 -4.75
N THR A 29 17.93 -10.99 -4.84
CA THR A 29 18.30 -11.87 -3.71
C THR A 29 19.74 -11.66 -3.22
N LEU A 30 20.60 -11.06 -4.05
CA LEU A 30 21.98 -10.73 -3.71
C LEU A 30 22.18 -9.31 -3.17
N THR A 31 21.10 -8.51 -3.09
CA THR A 31 21.16 -7.16 -2.52
C THR A 31 21.08 -7.21 -0.99
N SER A 32 21.82 -6.32 -0.34
CA SER A 32 21.69 -6.15 1.11
C SER A 32 20.23 -5.82 1.48
N GLN A 33 19.75 -6.39 2.58
CA GLN A 33 18.40 -6.15 3.09
C GLN A 33 18.49 -5.38 4.42
N PRO A 34 17.56 -4.44 4.67
CA PRO A 34 17.49 -3.77 5.95
C PRO A 34 17.02 -4.76 7.02
N VAL A 35 17.68 -4.73 8.17
CA VAL A 35 17.29 -5.47 9.37
C VAL A 35 16.94 -4.46 10.44
N SER A 36 15.76 -4.63 11.01
CA SER A 36 15.26 -3.81 12.11
C SER A 36 15.55 -4.48 13.44
N SER A 37 16.07 -3.73 14.41
CA SER A 37 16.21 -4.21 15.80
C SER A 37 14.86 -4.36 16.52
N ASN A 38 13.79 -3.76 15.97
CA ASN A 38 12.42 -3.84 16.50
C ASN A 38 11.42 -3.91 15.33
N ALA A 39 11.21 -5.10 14.79
CA ALA A 39 10.30 -5.32 13.68
C ALA A 39 8.81 -5.09 14.02
N ALA A 40 8.46 -5.08 15.31
CA ALA A 40 7.10 -4.73 15.76
C ALA A 40 6.79 -3.24 15.58
N ALA A 41 7.81 -2.39 15.55
CA ALA A 41 7.64 -0.95 15.31
C ALA A 41 7.87 -0.58 13.85
N ILE A 42 8.95 -1.09 13.25
CA ILE A 42 9.36 -0.73 11.89
C ILE A 42 9.93 -1.95 11.19
N THR A 43 9.48 -2.17 9.97
CA THR A 43 10.14 -3.07 9.02
C THR A 43 10.61 -2.28 7.80
N GLY A 44 11.56 -2.84 7.05
CA GLY A 44 12.07 -2.20 5.83
C GLY A 44 12.35 -3.21 4.74
N THR A 45 12.27 -2.76 3.50
CA THR A 45 12.70 -3.52 2.31
C THR A 45 13.56 -2.65 1.43
N THR A 46 14.56 -3.23 0.78
CA THR A 46 15.41 -2.50 -0.17
C THR A 46 14.62 -2.14 -1.43
N ILE A 47 14.69 -0.89 -1.85
CA ILE A 47 14.13 -0.45 -3.14
C ILE A 47 14.99 -1.05 -4.25
N SER A 48 14.35 -1.57 -5.30
CA SER A 48 15.03 -2.20 -6.43
C SER A 48 16.11 -1.29 -7.02
N GLY A 49 17.32 -1.84 -7.17
CA GLY A 49 18.48 -1.11 -7.70
C GLY A 49 19.22 -0.21 -6.69
N ALA A 50 18.73 -0.09 -5.46
CA ALA A 50 19.39 0.72 -4.43
C ALA A 50 20.51 -0.06 -3.73
N SER A 51 21.54 0.65 -3.28
CA SER A 51 22.59 0.15 -2.38
C SER A 51 22.39 0.72 -0.98
N ILE A 52 22.32 -0.18 0.01
CA ILE A 52 22.13 0.18 1.42
C ILE A 52 23.26 -0.36 2.30
N ALA A 53 24.47 -0.58 1.71
CA ALA A 53 25.56 -1.26 2.40
C ALA A 53 25.95 -0.60 3.75
N ASP A 54 25.84 0.72 3.85
CA ASP A 54 26.23 1.51 5.02
C ASP A 54 25.03 1.95 5.86
N LEU A 55 23.87 1.29 5.69
CA LEU A 55 22.67 1.63 6.45
C LEU A 55 22.92 1.42 7.96
N ASN A 56 22.80 2.50 8.71
CA ASN A 56 22.84 2.51 10.18
C ASN A 56 22.06 3.75 10.65
N THR A 57 20.75 3.62 10.84
CA THR A 57 19.86 4.73 11.17
C THR A 57 18.94 4.33 12.32
N THR A 58 18.82 5.18 13.32
CA THR A 58 17.89 4.96 14.42
C THR A 58 16.63 5.77 14.23
N ILE A 59 15.50 5.09 14.23
CA ILE A 59 14.18 5.69 14.05
C ILE A 59 13.31 5.36 15.25
N LYS A 60 12.72 6.39 15.84
CA LYS A 60 11.69 6.27 16.86
C LYS A 60 10.35 6.66 16.27
N VAL A 61 9.40 5.74 16.24
CA VAL A 61 8.00 6.01 15.88
C VAL A 61 7.27 6.45 17.13
N THR A 62 6.86 7.71 17.19
CA THR A 62 6.10 8.28 18.32
C THR A 62 4.61 8.09 18.11
N ALA A 63 4.13 8.21 16.86
CA ALA A 63 2.75 7.97 16.49
C ALA A 63 2.68 7.43 15.04
N LEU A 64 1.71 6.58 14.77
CA LEU A 64 1.38 6.12 13.41
C LEU A 64 0.46 7.12 12.71
N ALA A 65 0.53 7.13 11.38
CA ALA A 65 -0.47 7.84 10.58
C ALA A 65 -1.83 7.15 10.72
N THR A 66 -2.87 7.94 10.94
CA THR A 66 -4.25 7.46 11.09
C THR A 66 -5.17 8.10 10.06
N ALA A 67 -6.25 7.41 9.75
CA ALA A 67 -7.32 7.89 8.87
C ALA A 67 -8.48 8.45 9.67
N GLN A 68 -9.17 9.43 9.13
CA GLN A 68 -10.50 9.80 9.63
C GLN A 68 -11.46 8.67 9.31
N VAL A 69 -12.26 8.29 10.30
CA VAL A 69 -13.34 7.32 10.15
C VAL A 69 -14.61 7.92 10.75
N SER A 70 -15.72 7.82 10.04
CA SER A 70 -17.02 8.23 10.54
C SER A 70 -18.06 7.13 10.30
N THR A 71 -19.07 7.08 11.16
CA THR A 71 -20.20 6.16 11.05
C THR A 71 -21.51 6.94 11.20
N SER A 72 -22.48 6.62 10.34
CA SER A 72 -23.84 7.16 10.47
C SER A 72 -24.58 6.55 11.66
N ALA A 73 -25.76 7.07 11.98
CA ALA A 73 -26.72 6.35 12.81
C ALA A 73 -27.13 5.02 12.15
N LYS A 74 -27.62 4.08 12.97
CA LYS A 74 -28.16 2.81 12.48
C LYS A 74 -29.42 3.03 11.64
N VAL A 75 -29.49 2.30 10.54
CA VAL A 75 -30.66 2.24 9.63
C VAL A 75 -31.30 0.86 9.82
N THR A 76 -32.53 0.86 10.26
CA THR A 76 -33.35 -0.37 10.33
C THR A 76 -33.81 -0.74 8.92
N SER A 77 -33.87 -2.04 8.61
CA SER A 77 -34.30 -2.54 7.29
C SER A 77 -33.48 -1.97 6.12
N PRO A 78 -32.14 -2.04 6.15
CA PRO A 78 -31.26 -1.35 5.20
C PRO A 78 -31.46 -1.79 3.73
N GLY A 79 -32.03 -2.98 3.51
CA GLY A 79 -32.31 -3.49 2.17
C GLY A 79 -33.50 -2.79 1.46
N THR A 80 -34.38 -2.14 2.20
CA THR A 80 -35.56 -1.45 1.67
C THR A 80 -35.60 0.05 2.01
N ALA A 81 -34.74 0.50 2.94
CA ALA A 81 -34.67 1.90 3.32
C ALA A 81 -34.16 2.74 2.13
N THR A 82 -34.90 3.78 1.80
CA THR A 82 -34.52 4.80 0.82
C THR A 82 -34.39 6.15 1.51
N PHE A 83 -33.44 6.95 1.00
CA PHE A 83 -33.21 8.32 1.45
C PHE A 83 -33.64 9.30 0.38
N GLY A 84 -33.76 10.58 0.71
CA GLY A 84 -34.11 11.62 -0.23
C GLY A 84 -33.16 11.70 -1.43
N THR A 85 -33.56 12.50 -2.41
CA THR A 85 -32.71 12.84 -3.56
C THR A 85 -32.08 14.22 -3.35
N GLY A 86 -30.89 14.47 -3.93
CA GLY A 86 -30.17 15.73 -3.78
C GLY A 86 -28.68 15.55 -4.09
N THR A 87 -27.84 16.43 -3.58
CA THR A 87 -26.39 16.38 -3.77
C THR A 87 -25.69 16.22 -2.43
N LEU A 88 -24.79 15.26 -2.35
CA LEU A 88 -23.79 15.17 -1.28
C LEU A 88 -22.49 15.78 -1.78
N THR A 89 -21.94 16.78 -1.08
CA THR A 89 -20.66 17.39 -1.40
C THR A 89 -19.59 16.81 -0.47
N LEU A 90 -18.62 16.10 -1.04
CA LEU A 90 -17.43 15.57 -0.34
C LEU A 90 -16.27 16.52 -0.51
N LYS A 91 -15.70 17.01 0.59
CA LYS A 91 -14.50 17.86 0.60
C LYS A 91 -13.36 17.15 1.31
N LEU A 92 -12.15 17.29 0.77
CA LEU A 92 -10.91 16.80 1.41
C LEU A 92 -10.08 17.98 1.90
N GLY A 93 -9.41 17.81 3.04
CA GLY A 93 -8.59 18.89 3.60
C GLY A 93 -8.02 18.56 4.97
N THR A 94 -7.91 19.57 5.81
CA THR A 94 -7.45 19.44 7.20
C THR A 94 -8.58 19.67 8.17
N ALA A 95 -8.59 18.94 9.25
CA ALA A 95 -9.57 19.10 10.32
C ALA A 95 -8.89 19.39 11.66
N THR A 96 -9.58 20.14 12.50
CA THR A 96 -9.29 20.25 13.92
C THR A 96 -10.33 19.45 14.71
N TYR A 97 -9.90 18.85 15.81
CA TYR A 97 -10.75 17.97 16.61
C TYR A 97 -10.79 18.48 18.06
N GLY A 98 -11.95 18.37 18.67
CA GLY A 98 -12.15 18.67 20.09
C GLY A 98 -11.66 17.54 20.99
N SER A 99 -11.71 17.78 22.29
CA SER A 99 -11.37 16.76 23.30
C SER A 99 -12.33 15.57 23.31
N ASP A 100 -13.53 15.72 22.75
CA ASP A 100 -14.51 14.67 22.53
C ASP A 100 -14.24 13.84 21.25
N GLY A 101 -13.15 14.16 20.53
CA GLY A 101 -12.76 13.51 19.28
C GLY A 101 -13.57 13.95 18.06
N GLN A 102 -14.55 14.85 18.20
CA GLN A 102 -15.36 15.32 17.08
C GLN A 102 -14.71 16.52 16.38
N MET A 103 -15.05 16.72 15.12
CA MET A 103 -14.51 17.80 14.30
C MET A 103 -15.05 19.16 14.79
N THR A 104 -14.16 20.10 15.08
CA THR A 104 -14.46 21.47 15.52
C THR A 104 -14.14 22.49 14.45
N GLY A 105 -13.35 22.14 13.45
CA GLY A 105 -13.02 22.99 12.31
C GLY A 105 -12.57 22.17 11.11
N PHE A 106 -12.77 22.72 9.93
CA PHE A 106 -12.35 22.09 8.67
C PHE A 106 -11.89 23.15 7.66
N THR A 107 -10.76 22.90 7.02
CA THR A 107 -10.26 23.71 5.93
C THR A 107 -10.13 22.86 4.69
N THR A 108 -10.86 23.22 3.63
CA THR A 108 -10.79 22.50 2.35
C THR A 108 -9.39 22.66 1.74
N GLY A 109 -8.80 21.57 1.34
CA GLY A 109 -7.53 21.54 0.63
C GLY A 109 -7.69 21.96 -0.84
N THR A 110 -6.58 22.21 -1.51
CA THR A 110 -6.52 22.58 -2.94
C THR A 110 -5.79 21.52 -3.74
N ASN A 111 -6.16 21.40 -5.01
CA ASN A 111 -5.43 20.64 -6.02
C ASN A 111 -4.22 21.44 -6.52
N ALA A 112 -3.41 20.85 -7.40
CA ALA A 112 -2.24 21.51 -8.00
C ALA A 112 -2.62 22.73 -8.86
N ASP A 113 -3.84 22.80 -9.39
CA ASP A 113 -4.41 23.91 -10.17
C ASP A 113 -5.09 24.99 -9.29
N ASN A 114 -4.93 24.92 -7.98
CA ASN A 114 -5.58 25.76 -6.96
C ASN A 114 -7.10 25.59 -6.87
N SER A 115 -7.73 24.65 -7.57
CA SER A 115 -9.15 24.32 -7.35
C SER A 115 -9.35 23.64 -6.00
N ALA A 116 -10.50 23.86 -5.37
CA ALA A 116 -10.84 23.20 -4.12
C ALA A 116 -11.00 21.69 -4.33
N LYS A 117 -10.50 20.90 -3.38
CA LYS A 117 -10.78 19.44 -3.33
C LYS A 117 -12.21 19.20 -2.88
N SER A 118 -13.15 19.47 -3.77
CA SER A 118 -14.59 19.37 -3.55
C SER A 118 -15.23 18.56 -4.68
N PHE A 119 -16.07 17.58 -4.33
CA PHE A 119 -16.64 16.60 -5.25
C PHE A 119 -18.12 16.45 -4.99
N ASP A 120 -18.96 16.81 -5.95
CA ASP A 120 -20.38 16.65 -5.85
C ASP A 120 -20.81 15.24 -6.29
N ILE A 121 -21.70 14.65 -5.51
CA ILE A 121 -22.21 13.29 -5.64
C ILE A 121 -23.74 13.40 -5.75
N ALA A 122 -24.26 13.22 -6.95
CA ALA A 122 -25.71 13.24 -7.17
C ALA A 122 -26.34 11.96 -6.61
N ILE A 123 -27.36 12.14 -5.81
CA ILE A 123 -28.21 11.06 -5.29
C ILE A 123 -29.59 11.22 -5.88
N ASP A 124 -30.04 10.22 -6.59
CA ASP A 124 -31.37 10.16 -7.23
C ASP A 124 -32.09 8.85 -6.85
N SER A 125 -33.26 8.63 -7.40
CA SER A 125 -34.09 7.46 -7.09
C SER A 125 -33.48 6.11 -7.45
N SER A 126 -32.39 6.09 -8.27
CA SER A 126 -31.71 4.87 -8.67
C SER A 126 -30.60 4.45 -7.69
N ASN A 127 -30.10 5.39 -6.87
CA ASN A 127 -28.99 5.17 -5.96
C ASN A 127 -29.21 5.67 -4.52
N ASN A 128 -30.45 6.03 -4.13
CA ASN A 128 -30.79 6.59 -2.81
C ASN A 128 -30.95 5.53 -1.71
N THR A 129 -30.46 4.34 -1.88
CA THR A 129 -30.34 3.34 -0.82
C THR A 129 -28.99 3.48 -0.11
N LEU A 130 -28.82 2.88 1.08
CA LEU A 130 -27.56 2.92 1.81
C LEU A 130 -26.38 2.38 0.97
N SER A 131 -26.60 1.29 0.25
CA SER A 131 -25.62 0.71 -0.67
C SER A 131 -25.37 1.57 -1.91
N GLY A 132 -26.44 2.21 -2.43
CA GLY A 132 -26.33 3.11 -3.58
C GLY A 132 -25.52 4.36 -3.25
N ILE A 133 -25.75 4.97 -2.07
CA ILE A 133 -24.98 6.11 -1.57
C ILE A 133 -23.51 5.72 -1.39
N ALA A 134 -23.24 4.56 -0.79
CA ALA A 134 -21.86 4.06 -0.65
C ALA A 134 -21.16 3.88 -2.01
N ALA A 135 -21.86 3.29 -2.98
CA ALA A 135 -21.36 3.11 -4.33
C ALA A 135 -21.09 4.45 -5.03
N ALA A 136 -21.99 5.43 -4.90
CA ALA A 136 -21.85 6.77 -5.48
C ALA A 136 -20.62 7.52 -4.91
N ILE A 137 -20.39 7.43 -3.60
CA ILE A 137 -19.18 7.99 -2.95
C ILE A 137 -17.91 7.31 -3.51
N ASN A 138 -17.90 5.98 -3.54
CA ASN A 138 -16.74 5.21 -4.02
C ASN A 138 -16.42 5.47 -5.50
N ALA A 139 -17.44 5.72 -6.32
CA ALA A 139 -17.27 6.03 -7.74
C ALA A 139 -16.45 7.31 -8.00
N LYS A 140 -16.41 8.24 -7.03
CA LYS A 140 -15.59 9.47 -7.14
C LYS A 140 -14.08 9.24 -6.98
N LYS A 141 -13.65 8.08 -6.45
CA LYS A 141 -12.22 7.70 -6.28
C LYS A 141 -11.37 8.78 -5.59
N THR A 142 -11.93 9.44 -4.60
CA THR A 142 -11.31 10.58 -3.90
C THR A 142 -10.31 10.17 -2.81
N GLY A 143 -10.17 8.87 -2.52
CA GLY A 143 -9.42 8.36 -1.38
C GLY A 143 -10.28 8.16 -0.12
N VAL A 144 -11.55 8.57 -0.15
CA VAL A 144 -12.54 8.20 0.85
C VAL A 144 -13.29 6.95 0.38
N THR A 145 -13.33 5.93 1.23
CA THR A 145 -14.05 4.67 0.97
C THR A 145 -15.30 4.63 1.83
N ALA A 146 -16.43 4.36 1.20
CA ALA A 146 -17.72 4.14 1.85
C ALA A 146 -18.04 2.64 1.89
N SER A 147 -18.48 2.15 3.04
CA SER A 147 -18.89 0.76 3.27
C SER A 147 -20.18 0.71 4.07
N VAL A 148 -21.05 -0.23 3.74
CA VAL A 148 -22.22 -0.56 4.55
C VAL A 148 -21.83 -1.66 5.50
N LEU A 149 -21.93 -1.40 6.81
CA LEU A 149 -21.65 -2.36 7.86
C LEU A 149 -22.97 -2.83 8.46
N THR A 150 -23.23 -4.14 8.42
CA THR A 150 -24.44 -4.76 8.95
C THR A 150 -24.19 -5.32 10.33
N ASP A 151 -25.08 -5.03 11.26
CA ASP A 151 -25.06 -5.55 12.63
C ASP A 151 -25.84 -6.87 12.72
N ALA A 152 -25.64 -7.60 13.81
CA ALA A 152 -26.29 -8.91 14.06
C ALA A 152 -27.82 -8.83 14.14
N ASP A 153 -28.39 -7.66 14.46
CA ASP A 153 -29.82 -7.41 14.49
C ASP A 153 -30.42 -7.11 13.10
N GLY A 154 -29.59 -7.17 12.03
CA GLY A 154 -30.00 -6.87 10.67
C GLY A 154 -30.06 -5.38 10.34
N SER A 155 -29.80 -4.47 11.28
CA SER A 155 -29.59 -3.04 11.00
C SER A 155 -28.23 -2.81 10.35
N ALA A 156 -28.07 -1.66 9.68
CA ALA A 156 -26.79 -1.29 9.09
C ALA A 156 -26.48 0.19 9.28
N PHE A 157 -25.24 0.55 9.09
CA PHE A 157 -24.78 1.93 9.07
C PHE A 157 -23.75 2.17 7.96
N LEU A 158 -23.70 3.40 7.48
CA LEU A 158 -22.69 3.83 6.53
C LEU A 158 -21.41 4.18 7.29
N SER A 159 -20.32 3.51 6.94
CA SER A 159 -18.98 3.84 7.41
C SER A 159 -18.19 4.50 6.30
N LEU A 160 -17.58 5.65 6.60
CA LEU A 160 -16.68 6.36 5.70
C LEU A 160 -15.29 6.35 6.29
N LYS A 161 -14.29 6.00 5.47
CA LYS A 161 -12.87 5.97 5.86
C LYS A 161 -12.04 6.72 4.84
N GLY A 162 -11.32 7.75 5.28
CA GLY A 162 -10.35 8.49 4.48
C GLY A 162 -9.00 7.77 4.35
N ALA A 163 -8.09 8.36 3.58
CA ALA A 163 -6.68 7.99 3.63
C ALA A 163 -6.05 8.48 4.95
N THR A 164 -4.86 7.98 5.27
CA THR A 164 -4.10 8.45 6.42
C THR A 164 -3.49 9.84 6.17
N GLY A 165 -3.13 10.55 7.24
CA GLY A 165 -2.47 11.84 7.19
C GLY A 165 -3.40 13.03 7.40
N THR A 166 -2.87 14.09 8.00
CA THR A 166 -3.64 15.28 8.42
C THR A 166 -4.38 15.97 7.28
N GLN A 167 -3.86 15.93 6.05
CA GLN A 167 -4.46 16.55 4.87
C GLN A 167 -5.52 15.65 4.18
N SER A 168 -5.76 14.47 4.73
CA SER A 168 -6.73 13.50 4.23
C SER A 168 -8.02 13.46 5.07
N ALA A 169 -8.20 14.44 5.96
CA ALA A 169 -9.49 14.63 6.61
C ALA A 169 -10.56 14.95 5.56
N PHE A 170 -11.79 14.56 5.84
CA PHE A 170 -12.90 14.80 4.93
C PHE A 170 -14.12 15.35 5.64
N GLN A 171 -14.91 16.08 4.87
CA GLN A 171 -16.25 16.57 5.22
C GLN A 171 -17.23 16.09 4.15
N LEU A 172 -18.37 15.58 4.55
CA LEU A 172 -19.48 15.22 3.66
C LEU A 172 -20.70 16.02 4.12
N THR A 173 -21.33 16.76 3.22
CA THR A 173 -22.51 17.57 3.56
C THR A 173 -23.58 17.42 2.49
N ALA A 174 -24.83 17.31 2.90
CA ALA A 174 -25.97 17.39 2.00
C ALA A 174 -26.21 18.87 1.58
N ASP A 175 -26.77 19.08 0.39
CA ASP A 175 -27.22 20.38 -0.11
C ASP A 175 -28.38 20.94 0.75
N ASP A 176 -29.25 20.05 1.26
CA ASP A 176 -30.22 20.35 2.29
C ASP A 176 -29.95 19.51 3.54
N PRO A 177 -29.35 20.10 4.61
CA PRO A 177 -29.09 19.39 5.85
C PRO A 177 -30.35 18.87 6.59
N ALA A 178 -31.52 19.43 6.28
CA ALA A 178 -32.79 18.98 6.85
C ALA A 178 -33.37 17.76 6.11
N SER A 179 -32.83 17.43 4.94
CA SER A 179 -33.25 16.24 4.18
C SER A 179 -32.78 14.95 4.84
N ASP A 180 -33.27 13.81 4.34
CA ASP A 180 -32.80 12.49 4.79
C ASP A 180 -31.30 12.26 4.48
N LEU A 181 -30.75 12.94 3.47
CA LEU A 181 -29.33 12.88 3.15
C LEU A 181 -28.47 13.57 4.22
N GLY A 182 -28.98 14.58 4.92
CA GLY A 182 -28.30 15.23 6.04
C GLY A 182 -27.98 14.29 7.21
N LYS A 183 -28.61 13.11 7.28
CA LYS A 183 -28.28 12.06 8.25
C LYS A 183 -26.88 11.46 8.05
N PHE A 184 -26.28 11.71 6.88
CA PHE A 184 -24.91 11.28 6.55
C PHE A 184 -23.88 12.39 6.67
N ASP A 185 -24.27 13.60 7.11
CA ASP A 185 -23.37 14.73 7.25
C ASP A 185 -22.22 14.41 8.19
N VAL A 186 -21.00 14.59 7.68
CA VAL A 186 -19.74 14.56 8.42
C VAL A 186 -19.13 15.94 8.30
N ARG A 187 -19.22 16.75 9.35
CA ARG A 187 -18.78 18.14 9.31
C ARG A 187 -18.29 18.63 10.66
N ALA A 188 -17.61 19.77 10.64
CA ALA A 188 -17.31 20.48 11.87
C ALA A 188 -18.58 20.94 12.56
N ARG A 189 -18.61 20.84 13.90
CA ARG A 189 -19.72 21.33 14.71
C ARG A 189 -19.73 22.86 14.71
N GLY A 190 -20.87 23.43 14.34
CA GLY A 190 -21.11 24.86 14.42
C GLY A 190 -21.67 25.27 15.80
N SER A 191 -21.69 26.59 16.07
CA SER A 191 -22.16 27.16 17.34
C SER A 191 -23.68 27.11 17.45
N GLY A 192 -24.44 26.42 16.85
CA GLY A 192 -25.89 26.20 16.95
C GLY A 192 -26.30 24.75 16.78
N ASP A 193 -25.32 23.89 16.58
CA ASP A 193 -25.56 22.48 16.36
C ASP A 193 -25.91 21.76 17.68
N PRO A 194 -26.67 20.66 17.58
CA PRO A 194 -26.92 19.81 18.73
C PRO A 194 -25.58 19.23 19.27
N ALA A 195 -25.57 18.83 20.52
CA ALA A 195 -24.41 18.25 21.19
C ALA A 195 -23.85 17.03 20.41
N THR A 196 -24.70 16.32 19.67
CA THR A 196 -24.33 15.19 18.82
C THR A 196 -24.79 15.44 17.38
N LEU A 197 -23.86 15.33 16.44
CA LEU A 197 -24.18 15.32 15.01
C LEU A 197 -24.73 13.96 14.58
N PRO A 198 -25.40 13.89 13.41
CA PRO A 198 -25.97 12.64 12.90
C PRO A 198 -24.95 11.52 12.72
N THR A 199 -23.70 11.89 12.40
CA THR A 199 -22.57 10.95 12.25
C THR A 199 -21.59 11.10 13.40
N LYS A 200 -21.00 9.98 13.79
CA LYS A 200 -19.97 9.92 14.83
C LYS A 200 -18.58 9.69 14.20
N LEU A 201 -17.62 10.52 14.54
CA LEU A 201 -16.22 10.25 14.23
C LEU A 201 -15.69 9.20 15.22
N THR A 202 -15.08 8.14 14.66
CA THR A 202 -14.47 7.03 15.40
C THR A 202 -12.94 6.96 15.17
N GLY A 203 -12.42 7.76 14.23
CA GLY A 203 -11.01 7.93 13.96
C GLY A 203 -10.72 9.33 13.43
N GLN A 204 -9.54 9.85 13.69
CA GLN A 204 -9.06 11.16 13.28
C GLN A 204 -7.93 11.01 12.24
N ALA A 205 -7.89 11.90 11.26
CA ALA A 205 -6.79 11.99 10.30
C ALA A 205 -5.55 12.60 11.00
N ALA A 206 -4.45 11.87 11.01
CA ALA A 206 -3.21 12.34 11.58
C ALA A 206 -2.00 11.77 10.84
N ASN A 207 -0.88 12.52 10.86
CA ASN A 207 0.40 12.07 10.33
C ASN A 207 1.08 11.08 11.28
N ALA A 208 1.91 10.20 10.74
CA ALA A 208 2.93 9.53 11.51
C ALA A 208 3.96 10.55 11.99
N VAL A 209 4.40 10.39 13.23
CA VAL A 209 5.43 11.23 13.85
C VAL A 209 6.62 10.36 14.17
N LEU A 210 7.77 10.70 13.59
CA LEU A 210 9.01 9.96 13.74
C LEU A 210 10.11 10.90 14.24
N ASP A 211 11.08 10.31 14.90
CA ASP A 211 12.38 10.93 15.20
C ASP A 211 13.44 10.07 14.50
N VAL A 212 14.21 10.66 13.61
CA VAL A 212 15.25 9.99 12.83
C VAL A 212 16.59 10.62 13.24
N ASP A 213 17.40 9.85 13.93
CA ASP A 213 18.71 10.28 14.44
C ASP A 213 18.65 11.63 15.19
N GLY A 214 17.54 11.87 15.93
CA GLY A 214 17.29 13.09 16.69
C GLY A 214 16.50 14.17 15.95
N ALA A 215 16.20 14.00 14.65
CA ALA A 215 15.39 14.93 13.87
C ALA A 215 13.92 14.49 13.81
N ARG A 216 13.01 15.34 14.28
CA ARG A 216 11.56 15.08 14.18
C ARG A 216 11.08 15.31 12.74
N VAL A 217 10.41 14.30 12.21
CA VAL A 217 9.79 14.34 10.87
C VAL A 217 8.37 13.78 10.92
N GLU A 218 7.54 14.19 9.97
CA GLU A 218 6.17 13.71 9.86
C GLU A 218 5.91 13.12 8.46
N ARG A 219 5.07 12.08 8.39
CA ARG A 219 4.66 11.47 7.13
C ARG A 219 3.16 11.17 7.15
N ALA A 220 2.51 11.41 6.02
CA ALA A 220 1.07 11.17 5.88
C ALA A 220 0.71 9.68 5.80
N SER A 221 1.69 8.80 5.61
CA SER A 221 1.50 7.36 5.44
C SER A 221 2.40 6.57 6.40
N ASN A 222 1.97 5.36 6.75
CA ASN A 222 2.80 4.37 7.44
C ASN A 222 3.71 3.59 6.49
N GLU A 223 3.50 3.71 5.16
CA GLU A 223 4.42 3.24 4.14
C GLU A 223 5.25 4.44 3.66
N VAL A 224 6.56 4.43 3.92
CA VAL A 224 7.46 5.58 3.71
C VAL A 224 8.61 5.16 2.81
N THR A 225 8.81 5.86 1.69
CA THR A 225 9.86 5.53 0.71
C THR A 225 10.93 6.61 0.55
N ASP A 226 10.73 7.76 1.19
CA ASP A 226 11.53 8.97 1.01
C ASP A 226 12.29 9.40 2.29
N LEU A 227 12.29 8.58 3.32
CA LEU A 227 12.91 8.92 4.61
C LEU A 227 14.33 8.40 4.73
N VAL A 228 14.56 7.18 4.27
CA VAL A 228 15.88 6.52 4.29
C VAL A 228 16.22 6.13 2.86
N ALA A 229 17.35 6.63 2.36
CA ALA A 229 17.75 6.39 0.98
C ALA A 229 17.83 4.89 0.66
N GLY A 230 17.13 4.47 -0.39
CA GLY A 230 17.11 3.09 -0.85
C GLY A 230 16.29 2.11 -0.03
N VAL A 231 15.56 2.58 0.99
CA VAL A 231 14.71 1.74 1.84
C VAL A 231 13.26 2.19 1.80
N LYS A 232 12.37 1.25 1.52
CA LYS A 232 10.95 1.39 1.80
C LYS A 232 10.69 0.94 3.23
N LEU A 233 10.17 1.82 4.07
CA LEU A 233 9.80 1.55 5.46
C LEU A 233 8.32 1.25 5.57
N SER A 234 7.97 0.31 6.45
CA SER A 234 6.60 0.06 6.90
C SER A 234 6.55 0.24 8.41
N LEU A 235 5.77 1.22 8.85
CA LEU A 235 5.55 1.53 10.27
C LEU A 235 4.38 0.70 10.77
N THR A 236 4.64 -0.22 11.70
CA THR A 236 3.65 -1.18 12.20
C THR A 236 3.26 -0.93 13.65
N GLY A 237 4.06 -0.17 14.39
CA GLY A 237 3.82 0.17 15.78
C GLY A 237 4.64 1.35 16.25
N THR A 238 4.42 1.79 17.49
CA THR A 238 5.25 2.78 18.16
C THR A 238 6.46 2.11 18.81
N GLY A 239 7.60 2.80 18.84
CA GLY A 239 8.83 2.30 19.44
C GLY A 239 10.07 2.76 18.70
N THR A 240 11.22 2.38 19.22
CA THR A 240 12.52 2.71 18.62
C THR A 240 13.09 1.47 17.96
N ALA A 241 13.62 1.64 16.75
CA ALA A 241 14.34 0.62 16.02
C ALA A 241 15.60 1.21 15.37
N THR A 242 16.68 0.45 15.37
CA THR A 242 17.86 0.74 14.55
C THR A 242 17.80 -0.15 13.32
N LEU A 243 17.90 0.47 12.15
CA LEU A 243 17.95 -0.21 10.85
C LEU A 243 19.41 -0.34 10.43
N THR A 244 19.83 -1.56 10.12
CA THR A 244 21.18 -1.87 9.64
C THR A 244 21.09 -2.71 8.37
N ALA A 245 22.12 -2.66 7.53
CA ALA A 245 22.20 -3.52 6.35
C ALA A 245 22.73 -4.91 6.70
N LYS A 246 22.05 -5.94 6.25
CA LYS A 246 22.54 -7.32 6.30
C LYS A 246 22.85 -7.80 4.89
N ARG A 247 24.09 -8.23 4.66
CA ARG A 247 24.47 -8.88 3.41
C ARG A 247 23.87 -10.28 3.34
N PRO A 248 23.33 -10.68 2.21
CA PRO A 248 22.72 -12.00 2.04
C PRO A 248 23.79 -13.08 1.80
N THR A 249 24.68 -13.32 2.77
CA THR A 249 25.82 -14.25 2.62
C THR A 249 25.39 -15.69 2.38
N ALA A 250 24.31 -16.15 3.01
CA ALA A 250 23.78 -17.48 2.79
C ALA A 250 23.25 -17.63 1.35
N GLN A 251 22.43 -16.67 0.91
CA GLN A 251 21.88 -16.64 -0.45
C GLN A 251 22.98 -16.53 -1.51
N LEU A 252 24.04 -15.75 -1.22
CA LEU A 252 25.21 -15.67 -2.09
C LEU A 252 25.92 -17.02 -2.20
N THR A 253 26.10 -17.73 -1.08
CA THR A 253 26.71 -19.05 -1.06
C THR A 253 25.87 -20.06 -1.86
N ASP A 254 24.55 -20.06 -1.67
CA ASP A 254 23.63 -20.93 -2.40
C ASP A 254 23.59 -20.60 -3.90
N ALA A 255 23.65 -19.32 -4.25
CA ALA A 255 23.73 -18.86 -5.62
C ALA A 255 25.02 -19.33 -6.30
N VAL A 256 26.17 -19.25 -5.61
CA VAL A 256 27.44 -19.74 -6.13
C VAL A 256 27.43 -21.26 -6.30
N LYS A 257 26.86 -22.01 -5.35
CA LYS A 257 26.69 -23.46 -5.48
C LYS A 257 25.81 -23.82 -6.68
N ALA A 258 24.64 -23.19 -6.81
CA ALA A 258 23.74 -23.44 -7.93
C ALA A 258 24.40 -23.08 -9.29
N PHE A 259 25.20 -22.00 -9.32
CA PHE A 259 25.99 -21.64 -10.50
C PHE A 259 26.99 -22.77 -10.86
N VAL A 260 27.76 -23.24 -9.89
CA VAL A 260 28.76 -24.31 -10.11
C VAL A 260 28.09 -25.61 -10.55
N GLU A 261 26.97 -25.99 -9.95
CA GLU A 261 26.19 -27.17 -10.34
C GLU A 261 25.68 -27.07 -11.78
N THR A 262 25.07 -25.93 -12.12
CA THR A 262 24.57 -25.70 -13.48
C THR A 262 25.70 -25.63 -14.51
N TYR A 263 26.84 -25.03 -14.16
CA TYR A 263 28.02 -25.02 -15.02
C TYR A 263 28.56 -26.44 -15.25
N ASN A 264 28.63 -27.28 -14.20
CA ASN A 264 29.08 -28.65 -14.30
C ASN A 264 28.09 -29.49 -15.16
N GLN A 265 26.80 -29.22 -15.12
CA GLN A 265 25.83 -29.83 -16.01
C GLN A 265 26.08 -29.46 -17.47
N VAL A 266 26.35 -28.19 -17.76
CA VAL A 266 26.73 -27.76 -19.13
C VAL A 266 27.99 -28.51 -19.59
N LEU A 267 29.04 -28.58 -18.76
CA LEU A 267 30.25 -29.29 -19.08
C LEU A 267 30.01 -30.79 -19.33
N ALA A 268 29.19 -31.44 -18.51
CA ALA A 268 28.84 -32.87 -18.67
C ALA A 268 28.12 -33.11 -19.99
N VAL A 269 27.13 -32.27 -20.34
CA VAL A 269 26.40 -32.37 -21.60
C VAL A 269 27.34 -32.14 -22.80
N VAL A 270 28.20 -31.12 -22.74
CA VAL A 270 29.16 -30.85 -23.82
C VAL A 270 30.09 -32.05 -24.00
N LYS A 271 30.69 -32.58 -22.92
CA LYS A 271 31.56 -33.76 -22.97
C LYS A 271 30.86 -34.99 -23.54
N GLU A 272 29.61 -35.25 -23.11
CA GLU A 272 28.80 -36.36 -23.61
C GLU A 272 28.54 -36.23 -25.11
N GLN A 273 28.13 -35.03 -25.56
CA GLN A 273 27.79 -34.82 -26.97
C GLN A 273 29.03 -34.80 -27.89
N THR A 274 30.18 -34.39 -27.35
CA THR A 274 31.46 -34.33 -28.14
C THR A 274 32.35 -35.54 -27.92
N ASP A 275 31.94 -36.56 -27.15
CA ASP A 275 32.70 -37.80 -26.94
C ASP A 275 33.12 -38.41 -28.28
N PRO A 276 34.40 -38.74 -28.47
CA PRO A 276 34.90 -39.22 -29.77
C PRO A 276 34.38 -40.59 -30.18
N ILE A 277 33.84 -41.37 -29.22
CA ILE A 277 33.33 -42.74 -29.47
C ILE A 277 31.84 -42.73 -29.60
N ASN A 278 31.12 -42.16 -28.64
CA ASN A 278 29.65 -42.26 -28.50
C ASN A 278 28.92 -40.94 -28.70
N GLY A 279 29.64 -39.82 -28.73
CA GLY A 279 29.02 -38.50 -28.83
C GLY A 279 28.28 -38.26 -30.18
N LYS A 280 27.15 -37.60 -30.11
CA LYS A 280 26.33 -37.26 -31.32
C LYS A 280 27.06 -36.26 -32.24
N LEU A 281 27.98 -35.47 -31.70
CA LEU A 281 28.80 -34.48 -32.38
C LEU A 281 30.23 -34.96 -32.62
N ARG A 282 30.48 -36.28 -32.52
CA ARG A 282 31.77 -36.88 -32.84
C ARG A 282 32.19 -36.53 -34.29
N GLY A 283 33.40 -35.99 -34.42
CA GLY A 283 33.91 -35.59 -35.75
C GLY A 283 33.50 -34.21 -36.22
N ASP A 284 32.66 -33.49 -35.51
CA ASP A 284 32.31 -32.09 -35.78
C ASP A 284 33.43 -31.18 -35.25
N THR A 285 34.14 -30.52 -36.18
CA THR A 285 35.29 -29.64 -35.84
C THR A 285 34.87 -28.33 -35.21
N ALA A 286 33.59 -27.91 -35.38
CA ALA A 286 33.06 -26.72 -34.79
C ALA A 286 32.59 -26.94 -33.34
N ALA A 287 32.43 -28.21 -32.93
CA ALA A 287 32.00 -28.56 -31.54
C ALA A 287 33.19 -28.87 -30.61
N ARG A 288 34.43 -28.84 -31.12
CA ARG A 288 35.67 -28.97 -30.37
C ARG A 288 36.24 -27.58 -30.09
#